data_40cd6afb6ef5b8ce48ee13546818ce1c
#
_entry.id   40cd6afb6ef5b8ce48ee13546818ce1c
#
_cell.length_a   1.000
_cell.length_b   1.000
_cell.length_c   1.000
_cell.angle_alpha   90.00
_cell.angle_beta   90.00
_cell.angle_gamma   90.00
#
_symmetry.space_group_name_H-M   'P 1'
#
loop_
_entity.id
_entity.type
_entity.pdbx_description
1 polymer ?
#
loop_
_entity_poly.entity_id
_entity_poly.type
_entity_poly.pdbx_seq_one_letter_code
_entity_poly.pdbx_strand_id
1 'polypeptide(L)' 'MSTRAQNEKKFRYWEDLPDGGRRYWLDVFGRAGWRARYVKEVDGQEETLRFWQEIYDEQGRLIEAHEKFPVDTGHRKV' A
#
# COMPACT_ATOMS: atom_id res chain seq x y z
N MET A 1 7.07 -1.46 -15.25
CA MET A 1 7.24 -0.20 -14.50
C MET A 1 5.98 0.65 -14.65
N SER A 2 5.46 1.17 -13.56
CA SER A 2 4.27 2.02 -13.60
C SER A 2 4.65 3.48 -13.75
N THR A 3 3.84 4.24 -14.50
CA THR A 3 3.99 5.69 -14.55
C THR A 3 3.23 6.34 -13.41
N ARG A 4 3.51 7.64 -13.16
CA ARG A 4 2.79 8.42 -12.16
C ARG A 4 1.29 8.42 -12.46
N ALA A 5 0.90 8.64 -13.71
CA ALA A 5 -0.50 8.67 -14.10
C ALA A 5 -1.20 7.33 -13.84
N GLN A 6 -0.52 6.21 -14.13
CA GLN A 6 -1.06 4.88 -13.85
C GLN A 6 -1.22 4.65 -12.35
N ASN A 7 -0.26 5.06 -11.54
CA ASN A 7 -0.33 4.92 -10.08
C ASN A 7 -1.46 5.76 -9.49
N GLU A 8 -1.60 7.01 -9.93
CA GLU A 8 -2.67 7.89 -9.46
C GLU A 8 -4.05 7.34 -9.80
N LYS A 9 -4.19 6.76 -10.99
CA LYS A 9 -5.45 6.15 -11.41
C LYS A 9 -5.78 4.91 -10.59
N LYS A 10 -4.78 4.07 -10.31
CA LYS A 10 -4.97 2.79 -9.62
C LYS A 10 -5.25 3.00 -8.12
N PHE A 11 -4.44 3.82 -7.46
CA PHE A 11 -4.50 3.95 -6.01
C PHE A 11 -5.46 5.03 -5.53
N ARG A 12 -5.56 6.14 -6.25
CA ARG A 12 -6.46 7.28 -5.97
C ARG A 12 -6.08 8.15 -4.78
N TYR A 13 -5.28 7.64 -3.85
CA TYR A 13 -4.79 8.40 -2.69
C TYR A 13 -3.29 8.36 -2.65
N TRP A 14 -2.67 9.49 -2.32
CA TRP A 14 -1.22 9.54 -2.17
C TRP A 14 -0.82 10.74 -1.34
N GLU A 15 0.43 10.68 -0.84
CA GLU A 15 1.09 11.82 -0.22
C GLU A 15 2.52 11.90 -0.73
N ASP A 16 3.00 13.12 -0.92
CA ASP A 16 4.38 13.32 -1.31
C ASP A 16 5.27 13.20 -0.07
N LEU A 17 6.42 12.53 -0.24
CA LEU A 17 7.36 12.30 0.84
C LEU A 17 8.48 13.34 0.80
N PRO A 18 9.13 13.63 1.96
CA PRO A 18 10.17 14.67 2.02
C PRO A 18 11.36 14.44 1.11
N ASP A 19 11.64 13.20 0.73
CA ASP A 19 12.77 12.84 -0.14
C ASP A 19 12.46 12.95 -1.64
N GLY A 20 11.28 13.46 -2.00
CA GLY A 20 10.84 13.55 -3.38
C GLY A 20 10.11 12.33 -3.88
N GLY A 21 9.98 11.31 -3.06
CA GLY A 21 9.16 10.13 -3.38
C GLY A 21 7.70 10.36 -3.09
N ARG A 22 6.93 9.28 -3.21
CA ARG A 22 5.49 9.34 -2.99
C ARG A 22 5.00 8.02 -2.42
N ARG A 23 4.00 8.09 -1.53
CA ARG A 23 3.31 6.91 -1.02
C ARG A 23 1.89 6.91 -1.54
N TYR A 24 1.54 5.85 -2.28
CA TYR A 24 0.18 5.63 -2.78
C TYR A 24 -0.52 4.62 -1.91
N TRP A 25 -1.85 4.73 -1.78
CA TRP A 25 -2.62 3.66 -1.13
C TRP A 25 -4.02 3.57 -1.70
N LEU A 26 -4.64 2.42 -1.49
CA LEU A 26 -6.06 2.20 -1.73
C LEU A 26 -6.59 1.24 -0.67
N ASP A 27 -7.85 1.42 -0.31
CA ASP A 27 -8.54 0.56 0.64
C ASP A 27 -9.57 -0.28 -0.09
N VAL A 28 -9.62 -1.57 0.25
CA VAL A 28 -10.62 -2.51 -0.25
C VAL A 28 -11.37 -3.04 0.97
N PHE A 29 -12.67 -2.79 1.02
CA PHE A 29 -13.50 -3.22 2.15
C PHE A 29 -14.00 -4.63 1.93
N GLY A 30 -13.81 -5.47 2.95
CA GLY A 30 -14.24 -6.85 2.93
C GLY A 30 -15.48 -7.07 3.77
N ARG A 31 -15.70 -8.33 4.17
CA ARG A 31 -16.84 -8.72 4.98
C ARG A 31 -16.62 -8.29 6.44
N ALA A 32 -17.74 -8.13 7.16
CA ALA A 32 -17.75 -7.88 8.60
C ALA A 32 -16.96 -6.66 9.02
N GLY A 33 -16.85 -5.66 8.16
CA GLY A 33 -16.15 -4.41 8.46
C GLY A 33 -14.63 -4.50 8.37
N TRP A 34 -14.09 -5.60 7.90
CA TRP A 34 -12.65 -5.73 7.65
C TRP A 34 -12.27 -4.97 6.40
N ARG A 35 -11.01 -4.51 6.33
CA ARG A 35 -10.50 -3.86 5.13
C ARG A 35 -9.04 -4.22 4.91
N ALA A 36 -8.66 -4.23 3.64
CA ALA A 36 -7.26 -4.34 3.22
C ALA A 36 -6.80 -2.98 2.70
N ARG A 37 -5.62 -2.55 3.10
CA ARG A 37 -4.98 -1.38 2.54
C ARG A 37 -3.75 -1.82 1.76
N TYR A 38 -3.70 -1.44 0.49
CA TYR A 38 -2.53 -1.65 -0.36
C TYR A 38 -1.74 -0.36 -0.40
N VAL A 39 -0.44 -0.45 -0.13
CA VAL A 39 0.44 0.71 -0.05
C VAL A 39 1.64 0.50 -0.95
N LYS A 40 1.94 1.50 -1.77
CA LYS A 40 3.08 1.49 -2.68
C LYS A 40 3.90 2.75 -2.47
N GLU A 41 5.20 2.57 -2.19
CA GLU A 41 6.13 3.69 -2.10
C GLU A 41 7.03 3.69 -3.32
N VAL A 42 7.19 4.87 -3.90
CA VAL A 42 8.05 5.08 -5.07
C VAL A 42 9.05 6.18 -4.78
N ASP A 43 10.15 6.21 -5.53
CA ASP A 43 11.11 7.31 -5.48
C ASP A 43 10.66 8.45 -6.41
N GLY A 44 11.49 9.49 -6.53
CA GLY A 44 11.17 10.65 -7.35
C GLY A 44 11.05 10.36 -8.85
N GLN A 45 11.47 9.19 -9.28
CA GLN A 45 11.39 8.74 -10.67
C GLN A 45 10.29 7.69 -10.88
N GLU A 46 9.39 7.52 -9.91
CA GLU A 46 8.29 6.55 -9.92
C GLU A 46 8.77 5.10 -9.89
N GLU A 47 10.02 4.84 -9.50
CA GLU A 47 10.48 3.47 -9.29
C GLU A 47 9.93 2.95 -7.97
N THR A 48 9.37 1.74 -7.99
CA THR A 48 8.80 1.12 -6.80
C THR A 48 9.89 0.75 -5.81
N LEU A 49 9.81 1.29 -4.60
CA LEU A 49 10.71 0.95 -3.50
C LEU A 49 10.13 -0.15 -2.62
N ARG A 50 8.82 -0.06 -2.32
CA ARG A 50 8.12 -1.03 -1.50
C ARG A 50 6.67 -1.14 -1.94
N PHE A 51 6.11 -2.32 -1.77
CA PHE A 51 4.69 -2.57 -1.95
C PHE A 51 4.25 -3.58 -0.89
N TRP A 52 3.20 -3.23 -0.13
CA TRP A 52 2.72 -4.12 0.93
C TRP A 52 1.21 -4.00 1.09
N GLN A 53 0.65 -4.98 1.81
CA GLN A 53 -0.76 -5.03 2.15
C GLN A 53 -0.89 -5.04 3.66
N GLU A 54 -1.86 -4.27 4.17
CA GLU A 54 -2.23 -4.25 5.58
C GLU A 54 -3.67 -4.71 5.71
N ILE A 55 -3.96 -5.55 6.71
CA ILE A 55 -5.31 -6.02 6.97
C ILE A 55 -5.75 -5.47 8.32
N TYR A 56 -6.91 -4.83 8.33
CA TYR A 56 -7.51 -4.24 9.53
C TYR A 56 -8.84 -4.92 9.83
N ASP A 57 -9.11 -5.14 11.12
CA ASP A 57 -10.37 -5.71 11.55
C ASP A 57 -11.47 -4.64 11.61
N GLU A 58 -12.66 -5.04 12.06
CA GLU A 58 -13.82 -4.15 12.14
C GLU A 58 -13.66 -3.01 13.16
N GLN A 59 -12.68 -3.12 14.04
CA GLN A 59 -12.37 -2.07 15.01
C GLN A 59 -11.22 -1.17 14.56
N GLY A 60 -10.73 -1.39 13.33
CA GLY A 60 -9.65 -0.58 12.78
C GLY A 60 -8.26 -0.98 13.28
N ARG A 61 -8.12 -2.16 13.90
CA ARG A 61 -6.83 -2.63 14.39
C ARG A 61 -6.08 -3.37 13.30
N LEU A 62 -4.80 -3.09 13.16
CA LEU A 62 -3.94 -3.79 12.22
C LEU A 62 -3.65 -5.20 12.76
N ILE A 63 -4.07 -6.23 12.00
CA ILE A 63 -3.95 -7.63 12.42
C ILE A 63 -2.99 -8.44 11.56
N GLU A 64 -2.77 -8.04 10.30
CA GLU A 64 -1.84 -8.73 9.40
C GLU A 64 -1.16 -7.73 8.50
N ALA A 65 0.06 -8.05 8.10
CA ALA A 65 0.79 -7.31 7.08
C ALA A 65 1.48 -8.31 6.15
N HIS A 66 1.55 -7.96 4.86
CA HIS A 66 2.18 -8.80 3.85
C HIS A 66 3.03 -7.91 2.94
N GLU A 67 4.33 -7.97 3.08
CA GLU A 67 5.22 -7.25 2.17
C GLU A 67 5.34 -8.05 0.87
N LYS A 68 5.09 -7.37 -0.26
CA LYS A 68 5.07 -8.00 -1.58
C LYS A 68 6.27 -7.64 -2.43
N PHE A 69 6.92 -6.51 -2.12
CA PHE A 69 8.08 -6.04 -2.87
C PHE A 69 8.92 -5.15 -1.93
N PRO A 70 10.25 -5.25 -1.94
CA PRO A 70 11.09 -6.06 -2.83
C PRO A 70 11.11 -7.55 -2.51
N VAL A 71 10.69 -7.95 -1.31
CA VAL A 71 10.68 -9.35 -0.89
C VAL A 71 9.26 -9.72 -0.44
N ASP A 72 8.70 -10.76 -1.05
CA ASP A 72 7.39 -11.27 -0.64
C ASP A 72 7.57 -12.11 0.63
N THR A 73 7.07 -11.60 1.75
CA THR A 73 7.25 -12.25 3.06
C THR A 73 6.05 -13.11 3.47
N GLY A 74 5.00 -13.17 2.62
CA GLY A 74 3.73 -13.77 3.03
C GLY A 74 3.01 -12.93 4.06
N HIS A 75 1.84 -13.39 4.50
CA HIS A 75 1.07 -12.67 5.52
C HIS A 75 1.67 -12.91 6.90
N ARG A 76 1.93 -11.83 7.62
CA ARG A 76 2.45 -11.87 8.97
C ARG A 76 1.47 -11.19 9.91
N LYS A 77 1.16 -11.86 11.02
CA LYS A 77 0.34 -11.26 12.07
C LYS A 77 1.17 -10.28 12.88
N VAL A 78 0.58 -9.18 13.21
CA VAL A 78 1.21 -8.13 14.01
C VAL A 78 0.66 -8.15 15.44
#